data_eac57820c2267d306b3c52b7a3e8967b
#
_entry.id   eac57820c2267d306b3c52b7a3e8967b
#
_cell.length_a   1.000
_cell.length_b   1.000
_cell.length_c   1.000
_cell.angle_alpha   90.00
_cell.angle_beta   90.00
_cell.angle_gamma   90.00
#
_symmetry.space_group_name_H-M   'P 1'
#
loop_
_entity.id
_entity.type
_entity.pdbx_description
1 polymer ?
#
loop_
_entity_poly.entity_id
_entity_poly.type
_entity_poly.pdbx_seq_one_letter_code
_entity_poly.pdbx_strand_id
1 'polypeptide(L)'
;MALFKNAEASHAHSRAVLDLIYQYDSFLDSLEVVADFGCGNGLDVEWWATLETRDEPAEPRDYLCYALDQNTKQIEQRIQELPNVKLIEADFETTDRPISRQIDLLWCHDAFQYALNPLQTLRVWNEMMSVNGMMVLIIPQSVHYQHNRLNNISRNGNYFNYNVVNLMYMLGVNGFDCRDAYFYKDMNDMWLYAAVYKSDVLPMDPQNATWHDIIDANLVNDSVRNSINAHGFVKQDDLLTTWLDRDFYRVKE
;
A
#
# COMPACT_ATOMS: atom_id res chain seq x y z
N MET A 1 -11.94 14.46 -16.47
CA MET A 1 -13.12 14.00 -17.20
C MET A 1 -13.33 12.52 -16.90
N ALA A 2 -14.50 12.07 -16.53
CA ALA A 2 -14.87 10.88 -15.78
C ALA A 2 -14.19 9.55 -16.16
N LEU A 3 -12.98 9.31 -15.64
CA LEU A 3 -12.26 8.03 -15.71
C LEU A 3 -12.85 6.95 -14.81
N PHE A 4 -13.79 7.33 -13.96
CA PHE A 4 -14.39 6.46 -12.95
C PHE A 4 -15.89 6.42 -13.12
N LYS A 5 -16.37 5.88 -14.24
CA LYS A 5 -17.82 5.79 -14.52
C LYS A 5 -18.56 4.92 -13.51
N ASN A 6 -17.88 4.03 -12.78
CA ASN A 6 -18.49 3.07 -11.86
C ASN A 6 -17.92 3.04 -10.44
N ALA A 7 -16.90 3.82 -10.14
CA ALA A 7 -16.39 3.89 -8.76
C ALA A 7 -17.31 4.78 -7.91
N GLU A 8 -18.46 4.25 -7.55
CA GLU A 8 -19.21 4.82 -6.46
C GLU A 8 -18.32 4.81 -5.21
N ALA A 9 -18.24 5.93 -4.64
CA ALA A 9 -17.48 6.51 -3.56
C ALA A 9 -17.25 5.67 -2.28
N SER A 10 -17.20 4.36 -2.30
CA SER A 10 -16.94 3.58 -1.09
C SER A 10 -15.49 3.74 -0.60
N HIS A 11 -14.56 4.16 -1.45
CA HIS A 11 -13.15 4.31 -1.12
C HIS A 11 -12.59 5.66 -1.57
N ALA A 12 -13.18 6.77 -1.04
CA ALA A 12 -12.62 8.11 -1.26
C ALA A 12 -11.13 8.20 -0.90
N HIS A 13 -10.68 7.33 0.03
CA HIS A 13 -9.31 7.23 0.50
C HIS A 13 -8.37 6.62 -0.55
N SER A 14 -8.81 5.62 -1.31
CA SER A 14 -8.01 5.03 -2.40
C SER A 14 -7.76 6.05 -3.52
N ARG A 15 -8.72 6.95 -3.74
CA ARG A 15 -8.70 7.87 -4.89
C ARG A 15 -7.47 8.76 -4.94
N ALA A 16 -6.98 9.26 -3.80
CA ALA A 16 -5.81 10.12 -3.78
C ALA A 16 -4.55 9.39 -4.27
N VAL A 17 -4.40 8.12 -3.86
CA VAL A 17 -3.27 7.28 -4.31
C VAL A 17 -3.45 6.85 -5.76
N LEU A 18 -4.67 6.52 -6.16
CA LEU A 18 -4.99 6.16 -7.54
C LEU A 18 -4.76 7.33 -8.50
N ASP A 19 -5.19 8.54 -8.14
CA ASP A 19 -4.93 9.76 -8.91
C ASP A 19 -3.43 10.02 -9.08
N LEU A 20 -2.62 9.67 -8.07
CA LEU A 20 -1.17 9.77 -8.15
C LEU A 20 -0.60 8.73 -9.11
N ILE A 21 -0.89 7.45 -8.88
CA ILE A 21 -0.39 6.34 -9.70
C ILE A 21 -0.82 6.52 -11.15
N TYR A 22 -2.04 6.97 -11.37
CA TYR A 22 -2.60 7.22 -12.69
C TYR A 22 -1.86 8.30 -13.50
N GLN A 23 -1.04 9.14 -12.86
CA GLN A 23 -0.19 10.10 -13.56
C GLN A 23 1.02 9.46 -14.23
N TYR A 24 1.36 8.22 -13.84
CA TYR A 24 2.51 7.48 -14.32
C TYR A 24 2.10 6.36 -15.29
N ASP A 25 1.70 6.72 -16.51
CA ASP A 25 1.27 5.74 -17.53
C ASP A 25 2.31 4.65 -17.77
N SER A 26 3.59 5.01 -17.82
CA SER A 26 4.67 4.03 -18.03
C SER A 26 4.72 2.96 -16.92
N PHE A 27 4.38 3.31 -15.69
CA PHE A 27 4.26 2.33 -14.62
C PHE A 27 3.03 1.45 -14.84
N LEU A 28 1.87 2.04 -15.12
CA LEU A 28 0.64 1.30 -15.37
C LEU A 28 0.79 0.35 -16.57
N ASP A 29 1.47 0.78 -17.64
CA ASP A 29 1.71 -0.05 -18.83
C ASP A 29 2.66 -1.23 -18.55
N SER A 30 3.46 -1.14 -17.49
CA SER A 30 4.40 -2.21 -17.09
C SER A 30 3.77 -3.28 -16.21
N LEU A 31 2.55 -3.06 -15.68
CA LEU A 31 1.90 -4.01 -14.79
C LEU A 31 1.33 -5.21 -15.56
N GLU A 32 1.56 -6.39 -15.04
CA GLU A 32 0.89 -7.62 -15.47
C GLU A 32 0.02 -8.21 -14.36
N VAL A 33 0.47 -8.11 -13.11
CA VAL A 33 -0.16 -8.74 -11.95
C VAL A 33 -0.44 -7.72 -10.86
N VAL A 34 -1.71 -7.56 -10.54
CA VAL A 34 -2.18 -6.75 -9.41
C VAL A 34 -2.78 -7.68 -8.37
N ALA A 35 -2.48 -7.48 -7.09
CA ALA A 35 -3.07 -8.25 -6.01
C ALA A 35 -3.62 -7.33 -4.92
N ASP A 36 -4.87 -7.51 -4.56
CA ASP A 36 -5.53 -6.80 -3.46
C ASP A 36 -5.66 -7.73 -2.25
N PHE A 37 -4.94 -7.40 -1.18
CA PHE A 37 -4.84 -8.18 0.04
C PHE A 37 -5.75 -7.61 1.13
N GLY A 38 -6.73 -8.42 1.53
CA GLY A 38 -7.84 -7.98 2.36
C GLY A 38 -8.87 -7.21 1.54
N CYS A 39 -9.20 -7.73 0.36
CA CYS A 39 -9.98 -7.03 -0.66
C CYS A 39 -11.45 -6.76 -0.26
N GLY A 40 -11.93 -7.30 0.86
CA GLY A 40 -13.27 -7.09 1.34
C GLY A 40 -14.35 -7.42 0.31
N ASN A 41 -15.19 -6.44 -0.05
CA ASN A 41 -16.25 -6.62 -1.06
C ASN A 41 -15.74 -6.55 -2.52
N GLY A 42 -14.45 -6.29 -2.75
CA GLY A 42 -13.79 -6.36 -4.05
C GLY A 42 -13.84 -5.07 -4.89
N LEU A 43 -14.29 -3.95 -4.35
CA LEU A 43 -14.43 -2.72 -5.14
C LEU A 43 -13.10 -2.17 -5.68
N ASP A 44 -12.01 -2.27 -4.91
CA ASP A 44 -10.69 -1.87 -5.39
C ASP A 44 -10.18 -2.87 -6.46
N VAL A 45 -10.51 -4.17 -6.33
CA VAL A 45 -10.23 -5.18 -7.36
C VAL A 45 -10.95 -4.85 -8.66
N GLU A 46 -12.26 -4.50 -8.60
CA GLU A 46 -13.03 -4.11 -9.77
C GLU A 46 -12.38 -2.94 -10.49
N TRP A 47 -11.95 -1.96 -9.73
CA TRP A 47 -11.31 -0.79 -10.30
C TRP A 47 -10.04 -1.17 -11.08
N TRP A 48 -9.17 -2.00 -10.51
CA TRP A 48 -7.97 -2.49 -11.19
C TRP A 48 -8.29 -3.36 -12.40
N ALA A 49 -9.27 -4.25 -12.27
CA ALA A 49 -9.64 -5.19 -13.33
C ALA A 49 -10.33 -4.54 -14.54
N THR A 50 -10.90 -3.34 -14.34
CA THR A 50 -11.63 -2.60 -15.39
C THR A 50 -10.93 -1.32 -15.82
N LEU A 51 -9.67 -1.11 -15.40
CA LEU A 51 -8.90 0.08 -15.75
C LEU A 51 -8.62 0.11 -17.25
N GLU A 52 -8.90 1.24 -17.88
CA GLU A 52 -8.67 1.49 -19.30
C GLU A 52 -7.38 2.28 -19.53
N THR A 53 -6.83 2.18 -20.74
CA THR A 53 -5.74 3.05 -21.20
C THR A 53 -6.24 4.50 -21.35
N ARG A 54 -5.32 5.44 -21.48
CA ARG A 54 -5.65 6.85 -21.76
C ARG A 54 -5.77 7.15 -23.26
N ASP A 55 -5.50 6.18 -24.09
CA ASP A 55 -5.55 6.32 -25.54
C ASP A 55 -6.98 6.57 -26.04
N GLU A 56 -7.10 7.06 -27.26
CA GLU A 56 -8.38 7.17 -27.95
C GLU A 56 -8.35 6.32 -29.23
N PRO A 57 -9.13 5.22 -29.29
CA PRO A 57 -10.10 4.73 -28.29
C PRO A 57 -9.41 4.15 -27.05
N ALA A 58 -10.03 4.31 -25.89
CA ALA A 58 -9.57 3.68 -24.65
C ALA A 58 -9.77 2.16 -24.72
N GLU A 59 -8.75 1.41 -24.33
CA GLU A 59 -8.78 -0.05 -24.31
C GLU A 59 -8.63 -0.54 -22.86
N PRO A 60 -9.29 -1.65 -22.48
CA PRO A 60 -9.07 -2.27 -21.18
C PRO A 60 -7.61 -2.69 -21.01
N ARG A 61 -7.04 -2.43 -19.84
CA ARG A 61 -5.73 -2.96 -19.45
C ARG A 61 -5.86 -4.42 -19.08
N ASP A 62 -4.98 -5.27 -19.59
CA ASP A 62 -5.03 -6.72 -19.39
C ASP A 62 -4.26 -7.14 -18.12
N TYR A 63 -4.66 -6.59 -16.98
CA TYR A 63 -4.08 -6.99 -15.69
C TYR A 63 -4.72 -8.28 -15.19
N LEU A 64 -3.90 -9.22 -14.72
CA LEU A 64 -4.38 -10.33 -13.90
C LEU A 64 -4.53 -9.82 -12.45
N CYS A 65 -5.77 -9.72 -11.99
CA CYS A 65 -6.10 -9.22 -10.66
C CYS A 65 -6.38 -10.39 -9.69
N TYR A 66 -5.64 -10.45 -8.60
CA TYR A 66 -5.92 -11.36 -7.50
C TYR A 66 -6.68 -10.64 -6.39
N ALA A 67 -7.82 -11.18 -5.99
CA ALA A 67 -8.62 -10.73 -4.86
C ALA A 67 -8.42 -11.71 -3.70
N LEU A 68 -7.65 -11.34 -2.69
CA LEU A 68 -7.35 -12.19 -1.55
C LEU A 68 -8.06 -11.67 -0.29
N ASP A 69 -8.86 -12.53 0.32
CA ASP A 69 -9.55 -12.27 1.59
C ASP A 69 -9.82 -13.58 2.32
N GLN A 70 -9.96 -13.53 3.64
CA GLN A 70 -10.39 -14.69 4.46
C GLN A 70 -11.83 -15.14 4.14
N ASN A 71 -12.64 -14.26 3.54
CA ASN A 71 -14.02 -14.54 3.16
C ASN A 71 -14.36 -13.95 1.79
N THR A 72 -14.03 -14.67 0.74
CA THR A 72 -14.32 -14.24 -0.65
C THR A 72 -15.81 -14.21 -1.01
N LYS A 73 -16.69 -14.75 -0.18
CA LYS A 73 -18.15 -14.73 -0.42
C LYS A 73 -18.76 -13.35 -0.29
N GLN A 74 -18.06 -12.41 0.33
CA GLN A 74 -18.51 -11.02 0.42
C GLN A 74 -18.21 -10.19 -0.83
N ILE A 75 -17.37 -10.71 -1.74
CA ILE A 75 -17.07 -10.05 -3.02
C ILE A 75 -18.34 -10.08 -3.88
N GLU A 76 -18.67 -8.94 -4.48
CA GLU A 76 -19.85 -8.83 -5.31
C GLU A 76 -19.78 -9.78 -6.53
N GLN A 77 -20.90 -10.45 -6.87
CA GLN A 77 -20.93 -11.45 -7.93
C GLN A 77 -20.41 -10.90 -9.27
N ARG A 78 -20.76 -9.68 -9.63
CA ARG A 78 -20.30 -9.04 -10.88
C ARG A 78 -18.77 -8.93 -10.97
N ILE A 79 -18.07 -8.82 -9.82
CA ILE A 79 -16.61 -8.76 -9.74
C ILE A 79 -16.03 -10.17 -9.87
N GLN A 80 -16.66 -11.17 -9.23
CA GLN A 80 -16.25 -12.57 -9.34
C GLN A 80 -16.34 -13.10 -10.79
N GLU A 81 -17.22 -12.53 -11.61
CA GLU A 81 -17.44 -12.91 -13.01
C GLU A 81 -16.47 -12.22 -14.00
N LEU A 82 -15.64 -11.28 -13.56
CA LEU A 82 -14.65 -10.63 -14.41
C LEU A 82 -13.58 -11.65 -14.85
N PRO A 83 -13.27 -11.74 -16.16
CA PRO A 83 -12.43 -12.82 -16.70
C PRO A 83 -10.97 -12.75 -16.23
N ASN A 84 -10.52 -11.57 -15.83
CA ASN A 84 -9.16 -11.31 -15.36
C ASN A 84 -9.05 -11.26 -13.83
N VAL A 85 -10.11 -11.58 -13.08
CA VAL A 85 -10.10 -11.64 -11.62
C VAL A 85 -9.97 -13.08 -11.13
N LYS A 86 -9.09 -13.32 -10.16
CA LYS A 86 -8.92 -14.58 -9.46
C LYS A 86 -9.13 -14.39 -7.97
N LEU A 87 -10.10 -15.15 -7.43
CA LEU A 87 -10.39 -15.13 -6.00
C LEU A 87 -9.49 -16.11 -5.26
N ILE A 88 -8.95 -15.67 -4.13
CA ILE A 88 -8.14 -16.48 -3.22
C ILE A 88 -8.70 -16.35 -1.81
N GLU A 89 -9.32 -17.42 -1.30
CA GLU A 89 -9.75 -17.46 0.10
C GLU A 89 -8.57 -17.89 0.96
N ALA A 90 -7.89 -16.91 1.56
CA ALA A 90 -6.72 -17.11 2.40
C ALA A 90 -6.54 -15.96 3.38
N ASP A 91 -5.74 -16.22 4.43
CA ASP A 91 -5.20 -15.17 5.28
C ASP A 91 -4.03 -14.49 4.55
N PHE A 92 -4.01 -13.16 4.51
CA PHE A 92 -2.92 -12.41 3.86
C PHE A 92 -1.58 -12.50 4.61
N GLU A 93 -1.59 -13.01 5.85
CA GLU A 93 -0.37 -13.31 6.62
C GLU A 93 0.20 -14.70 6.29
N THR A 94 -0.46 -15.48 5.43
CA THR A 94 -0.03 -16.85 5.13
C THR A 94 1.34 -16.89 4.47
N THR A 95 2.14 -17.86 4.87
CA THR A 95 3.45 -18.16 4.26
C THR A 95 3.34 -19.08 3.05
N ASP A 96 2.16 -19.64 2.77
CA ASP A 96 1.95 -20.65 1.75
C ASP A 96 1.96 -20.12 0.30
N ARG A 97 2.21 -18.81 0.13
CA ARG A 97 2.30 -18.13 -1.17
C ARG A 97 1.15 -18.53 -2.11
N PRO A 98 -0.07 -18.09 -1.82
CA PRO A 98 -1.25 -18.51 -2.57
C PRO A 98 -1.24 -18.02 -4.03
N ILE A 99 -0.38 -17.07 -4.36
CA ILE A 99 -0.19 -16.51 -5.70
C ILE A 99 1.08 -17.09 -6.31
N SER A 100 0.96 -17.74 -7.47
CA SER A 100 2.06 -18.41 -8.15
C SER A 100 2.90 -17.49 -9.04
N ARG A 101 2.39 -16.32 -9.39
CA ARG A 101 3.10 -15.28 -10.16
C ARG A 101 3.67 -14.22 -9.21
N GLN A 102 4.72 -13.53 -9.65
CA GLN A 102 5.18 -12.35 -8.93
C GLN A 102 4.18 -11.20 -9.10
N ILE A 103 4.04 -10.40 -8.05
CA ILE A 103 3.09 -9.30 -7.96
C ILE A 103 3.81 -8.01 -8.33
N ASP A 104 3.32 -7.29 -9.34
CA ASP A 104 3.87 -6.01 -9.77
C ASP A 104 3.27 -4.85 -8.97
N LEU A 105 2.00 -4.98 -8.56
CA LEU A 105 1.34 -4.05 -7.66
C LEU A 105 0.60 -4.83 -6.56
N LEU A 106 1.05 -4.67 -5.32
CA LEU A 106 0.33 -5.12 -4.14
C LEU A 106 -0.47 -3.97 -3.55
N TRP A 107 -1.77 -4.13 -3.51
CA TRP A 107 -2.71 -3.20 -2.92
C TRP A 107 -3.24 -3.76 -1.60
N CYS A 108 -3.30 -2.92 -0.56
CA CYS A 108 -3.87 -3.30 0.72
C CYS A 108 -4.52 -2.08 1.38
N HIS A 109 -5.84 -2.05 1.36
CA HIS A 109 -6.65 -0.96 1.89
C HIS A 109 -7.46 -1.44 3.09
N ASP A 110 -7.30 -0.77 4.22
CA ASP A 110 -8.02 -1.03 5.49
C ASP A 110 -7.94 -2.49 5.98
N ALA A 111 -6.79 -3.14 5.74
CA ALA A 111 -6.59 -4.54 6.15
C ALA A 111 -5.29 -4.77 6.94
N PHE A 112 -4.17 -4.14 6.57
CA PHE A 112 -2.86 -4.41 7.18
C PHE A 112 -2.79 -4.15 8.69
N GLN A 113 -3.62 -3.26 9.24
CA GLN A 113 -3.71 -3.00 10.68
C GLN A 113 -4.21 -4.20 11.48
N TYR A 114 -4.75 -5.21 10.83
CA TYR A 114 -5.20 -6.46 11.46
C TYR A 114 -4.12 -7.55 11.45
N ALA A 115 -2.96 -7.31 10.85
CA ALA A 115 -1.85 -8.24 10.87
C ALA A 115 -1.40 -8.51 12.31
N LEU A 116 -1.30 -9.78 12.69
CA LEU A 116 -0.82 -10.21 14.02
C LEU A 116 0.70 -10.07 14.11
N ASN A 117 1.40 -10.30 13.00
CA ASN A 117 2.85 -10.13 12.92
C ASN A 117 3.22 -9.30 11.67
N PRO A 118 3.06 -7.96 11.73
CA PRO A 118 3.21 -7.11 10.55
C PRO A 118 4.62 -7.15 9.93
N LEU A 119 5.69 -7.36 10.71
CA LEU A 119 7.04 -7.53 10.16
C LEU A 119 7.16 -8.80 9.33
N GLN A 120 6.62 -9.92 9.82
CA GLN A 120 6.61 -11.17 9.07
C GLN A 120 5.70 -11.08 7.83
N THR A 121 4.56 -10.43 7.96
CA THR A 121 3.63 -10.17 6.85
C THR A 121 4.33 -9.40 5.72
N LEU A 122 5.01 -8.29 6.03
CA LEU A 122 5.76 -7.51 5.05
C LEU A 122 6.89 -8.31 4.39
N ARG A 123 7.55 -9.20 5.15
CA ARG A 123 8.58 -10.09 4.60
C ARG A 123 8.00 -11.05 3.56
N VAL A 124 6.90 -11.71 3.89
CA VAL A 124 6.20 -12.63 2.99
C VAL A 124 5.72 -11.89 1.74
N TRP A 125 5.16 -10.70 1.91
CA TRP A 125 4.72 -9.87 0.79
C TRP A 125 5.90 -9.44 -0.11
N ASN A 126 7.01 -9.01 0.50
CA ASN A 126 8.22 -8.71 -0.27
C ASN A 126 8.66 -9.90 -1.14
N GLU A 127 8.64 -11.11 -0.59
CA GLU A 127 9.02 -12.31 -1.33
C GLU A 127 8.06 -12.65 -2.49
N MET A 128 6.78 -12.26 -2.41
CA MET A 128 5.79 -12.47 -3.47
C MET A 128 5.85 -11.39 -4.57
N MET A 129 6.44 -10.24 -4.31
CA MET A 129 6.48 -9.13 -5.26
C MET A 129 7.64 -9.22 -6.24
N SER A 130 7.47 -8.65 -7.43
CA SER A 130 8.54 -8.37 -8.38
C SER A 130 9.49 -7.32 -7.83
N VAL A 131 10.78 -7.37 -8.17
CA VAL A 131 11.70 -6.25 -7.92
C VAL A 131 11.21 -5.04 -8.69
N ASN A 132 11.24 -3.87 -8.07
CA ASN A 132 10.60 -2.63 -8.53
C ASN A 132 9.07 -2.67 -8.58
N GLY A 133 8.43 -3.75 -8.14
CA GLY A 133 6.99 -3.77 -7.90
C GLY A 133 6.60 -2.77 -6.82
N MET A 134 5.43 -2.17 -6.94
CA MET A 134 4.91 -1.19 -5.99
C MET A 134 4.00 -1.86 -4.96
N MET A 135 4.14 -1.49 -3.70
CA MET A 135 3.16 -1.80 -2.67
C MET A 135 2.46 -0.53 -2.21
N VAL A 136 1.15 -0.58 -2.16
CA VAL A 136 0.30 0.50 -1.63
C VAL A 136 -0.39 0.02 -0.36
N LEU A 137 -0.17 0.75 0.73
CA LEU A 137 -0.85 0.56 2.00
C LEU A 137 -1.71 1.79 2.31
N ILE A 138 -2.97 1.56 2.65
CA ILE A 138 -3.90 2.58 3.15
C ILE A 138 -4.42 2.08 4.50
N ILE A 139 -3.94 2.67 5.58
CA ILE A 139 -4.16 2.19 6.94
C ILE A 139 -4.55 3.31 7.90
N PRO A 140 -5.31 3.03 8.97
CA PRO A 140 -5.63 4.03 9.99
C PRO A 140 -4.39 4.58 10.69
N GLN A 141 -4.38 5.89 10.94
CA GLN A 141 -3.30 6.54 11.70
C GLN A 141 -3.42 6.33 13.20
N SER A 142 -2.27 6.27 13.88
CA SER A 142 -2.20 6.13 15.33
C SER A 142 -2.90 7.25 16.11
N VAL A 143 -2.92 8.46 15.58
CA VAL A 143 -3.51 9.64 16.26
C VAL A 143 -5.00 9.43 16.56
N HIS A 144 -5.69 8.69 15.71
CA HIS A 144 -7.14 8.46 15.80
C HIS A 144 -7.50 7.07 16.35
N TYR A 145 -6.51 6.27 16.72
CA TYR A 145 -6.72 4.93 17.24
C TYR A 145 -7.68 4.88 18.43
N GLN A 146 -7.61 5.85 19.34
CA GLN A 146 -8.51 5.89 20.50
C GLN A 146 -9.95 6.10 20.09
N HIS A 147 -10.23 6.93 19.09
CA HIS A 147 -11.58 7.12 18.57
C HIS A 147 -12.12 5.86 17.90
N ASN A 148 -11.31 5.21 17.08
CA ASN A 148 -11.69 3.96 16.44
C ASN A 148 -11.93 2.84 17.47
N ARG A 149 -11.10 2.77 18.52
CA ARG A 149 -11.26 1.78 19.58
C ARG A 149 -12.50 1.98 20.43
N LEU A 150 -12.88 3.23 20.70
CA LEU A 150 -14.08 3.55 21.48
C LEU A 150 -15.38 3.32 20.68
N ASN A 151 -15.32 3.49 19.37
CA ASN A 151 -16.48 3.29 18.49
C ASN A 151 -16.59 1.84 17.99
N ASN A 152 -15.49 1.09 17.97
CA ASN A 152 -15.47 -0.30 17.50
C ASN A 152 -15.60 -1.26 18.68
N ILE A 153 -16.81 -1.36 19.23
CA ILE A 153 -17.22 -2.48 20.08
C ILE A 153 -17.31 -3.79 19.25
N SER A 154 -17.24 -3.69 17.93
CA SER A 154 -17.24 -4.82 17.03
C SER A 154 -15.86 -5.47 16.96
N ARG A 155 -15.83 -6.74 16.77
CA ARG A 155 -14.82 -7.79 16.90
C ARG A 155 -13.41 -7.54 16.33
N ASN A 156 -13.16 -6.43 15.64
CA ASN A 156 -11.94 -6.17 14.88
C ASN A 156 -11.27 -4.92 15.41
N GLY A 157 -10.59 -5.00 16.56
CA GLY A 157 -9.70 -3.94 17.00
C GLY A 157 -8.43 -3.92 16.15
N ASN A 158 -7.95 -2.74 15.77
CA ASN A 158 -6.61 -2.61 15.19
C ASN A 158 -5.59 -3.13 16.20
N TYR A 159 -4.74 -4.07 15.80
CA TYR A 159 -3.73 -4.63 16.68
C TYR A 159 -2.53 -3.70 16.85
N PHE A 160 -2.20 -2.93 15.83
CA PHE A 160 -1.06 -2.02 15.82
C PHE A 160 -1.44 -0.59 15.45
N ASN A 161 -0.67 0.34 16.01
CA ASN A 161 -0.76 1.75 15.70
C ASN A 161 0.40 2.14 14.78
N TYR A 162 0.05 2.68 13.61
CA TYR A 162 1.03 3.12 12.64
C TYR A 162 1.16 4.64 12.63
N ASN A 163 2.39 5.09 12.50
CA ASN A 163 2.77 6.43 12.09
C ASN A 163 3.82 6.32 10.97
N VAL A 164 4.16 7.43 10.33
CA VAL A 164 5.12 7.41 9.21
C VAL A 164 6.45 6.80 9.61
N VAL A 165 6.95 7.12 10.81
CA VAL A 165 8.28 6.68 11.28
C VAL A 165 8.33 5.17 11.47
N ASN A 166 7.38 4.59 12.25
CA ASN A 166 7.42 3.15 12.50
C ASN A 166 7.06 2.34 11.25
N LEU A 167 6.16 2.83 10.40
CA LEU A 167 5.84 2.18 9.13
C LEU A 167 7.06 2.18 8.19
N MET A 168 7.73 3.34 8.01
CA MET A 168 8.93 3.45 7.19
C MET A 168 10.06 2.53 7.70
N TYR A 169 10.25 2.44 9.02
CA TYR A 169 11.20 1.50 9.61
C TYR A 169 10.88 0.05 9.25
N MET A 170 9.62 -0.36 9.44
CA MET A 170 9.19 -1.73 9.14
C MET A 170 9.33 -2.07 7.65
N LEU A 171 9.02 -1.13 6.78
CA LEU A 171 9.19 -1.26 5.34
C LEU A 171 10.67 -1.39 4.97
N GLY A 172 11.53 -0.49 5.46
CA GLY A 172 12.96 -0.53 5.20
C GLY A 172 13.62 -1.83 5.67
N VAL A 173 13.30 -2.29 6.89
CA VAL A 173 13.81 -3.59 7.41
C VAL A 173 13.39 -4.75 6.52
N ASN A 174 12.26 -4.65 5.85
CA ASN A 174 11.77 -5.68 4.93
C ASN A 174 12.17 -5.46 3.46
N GLY A 175 13.14 -4.58 3.19
CA GLY A 175 13.71 -4.40 1.85
C GLY A 175 12.86 -3.56 0.90
N PHE A 176 11.97 -2.73 1.42
CA PHE A 176 11.25 -1.76 0.61
C PHE A 176 12.01 -0.44 0.52
N ASP A 177 12.07 0.12 -0.68
CA ASP A 177 12.68 1.41 -0.94
C ASP A 177 11.71 2.53 -0.60
N CYS A 178 12.06 3.28 0.44
CA CYS A 178 11.30 4.41 0.94
C CYS A 178 11.91 5.78 0.55
N ARG A 179 12.92 5.84 -0.32
CA ARG A 179 13.60 7.11 -0.71
C ARG A 179 12.67 8.03 -1.47
N ASP A 180 12.04 7.47 -2.49
CA ASP A 180 11.09 8.15 -3.38
C ASP A 180 9.67 7.66 -3.12
N ALA A 181 9.45 7.14 -1.94
CA ALA A 181 8.18 6.60 -1.53
C ALA A 181 7.18 7.71 -1.22
N TYR A 182 5.93 7.32 -1.41
CA TYR A 182 4.80 8.17 -1.10
C TYR A 182 4.32 7.86 0.32
N PHE A 183 4.49 8.79 1.25
CA PHE A 183 3.88 8.71 2.56
C PHE A 183 2.98 9.90 2.79
N TYR A 184 1.70 9.67 2.99
CA TYR A 184 0.73 10.73 3.27
C TYR A 184 0.01 10.50 4.57
N LYS A 185 -0.12 11.57 5.29
CA LYS A 185 -0.88 11.64 6.49
C LYS A 185 -2.03 12.59 6.26
N ASP A 186 -3.21 12.05 5.97
CA ASP A 186 -4.40 12.87 5.97
C ASP A 186 -4.81 13.21 7.40
N MET A 187 -4.71 14.50 7.74
CA MET A 187 -5.09 14.99 9.06
C MET A 187 -6.61 14.99 9.28
N ASN A 188 -7.38 15.03 8.20
CA ASN A 188 -8.84 15.10 8.27
C ASN A 188 -9.48 13.71 8.30
N ASP A 189 -8.92 12.76 7.55
CA ASP A 189 -9.53 11.45 7.29
C ASP A 189 -8.98 10.33 8.15
N MET A 190 -8.00 10.63 9.02
CA MET A 190 -7.44 9.64 9.94
C MET A 190 -6.65 8.51 9.27
N TRP A 191 -6.17 8.69 8.04
CA TRP A 191 -5.49 7.68 7.27
C TRP A 191 -4.00 7.98 7.07
N LEU A 192 -3.23 6.92 6.98
CA LEU A 192 -1.83 6.90 6.56
C LEU A 192 -1.74 6.13 5.25
N TYR A 193 -1.20 6.77 4.26
CA TYR A 193 -0.96 6.20 2.94
C TYR A 193 0.53 5.94 2.77
N ALA A 194 0.88 4.83 2.19
CA ALA A 194 2.26 4.53 1.79
C ALA A 194 2.25 3.86 0.41
N ALA A 195 2.99 4.40 -0.53
CA ALA A 195 3.30 3.74 -1.78
C ALA A 195 4.81 3.61 -1.89
N VAL A 196 5.32 2.40 -1.87
CA VAL A 196 6.74 2.07 -1.80
C VAL A 196 7.10 1.02 -2.83
N TYR A 197 8.37 0.95 -3.22
CA TYR A 197 8.84 -0.04 -4.18
C TYR A 197 9.60 -1.16 -3.48
N LYS A 198 9.47 -2.39 -3.97
CA LYS A 198 10.37 -3.46 -3.59
C LYS A 198 11.75 -3.19 -4.16
N SER A 199 12.78 -3.14 -3.32
CA SER A 199 14.17 -3.07 -3.75
C SER A 199 14.76 -4.47 -4.01
N ASP A 200 16.00 -4.52 -4.45
CA ASP A 200 16.81 -5.73 -4.53
C ASP A 200 17.52 -6.09 -3.21
N VAL A 201 17.37 -5.25 -2.20
CA VAL A 201 17.92 -5.48 -0.85
C VAL A 201 17.11 -6.56 -0.15
N LEU A 202 17.79 -7.57 0.37
CA LEU A 202 17.15 -8.63 1.13
C LEU A 202 16.62 -8.11 2.48
N PRO A 203 15.48 -8.64 2.96
CA PRO A 203 14.97 -8.32 4.30
C PRO A 203 16.02 -8.56 5.40
N MET A 204 16.16 -7.59 6.29
CA MET A 204 17.08 -7.62 7.42
C MET A 204 16.51 -8.47 8.57
N ASP A 205 17.37 -8.85 9.53
CA ASP A 205 16.90 -9.43 10.78
C ASP A 205 16.23 -8.35 11.64
N PRO A 206 14.92 -8.41 11.90
CA PRO A 206 14.21 -7.36 12.60
C PRO A 206 14.58 -7.25 14.09
N GLN A 207 15.24 -8.26 14.67
CA GLN A 207 15.69 -8.22 16.05
C GLN A 207 16.97 -7.38 16.23
N ASN A 208 17.77 -7.27 15.17
CA ASN A 208 19.07 -6.61 15.22
C ASN A 208 19.16 -5.38 14.31
N ALA A 209 18.26 -5.25 13.34
CA ALA A 209 18.27 -4.12 12.40
C ALA A 209 18.06 -2.78 13.12
N THR A 210 18.77 -1.78 12.66
CA THR A 210 18.68 -0.40 13.14
C THR A 210 18.38 0.57 11.99
N TRP A 211 18.09 1.82 12.30
CA TRP A 211 17.99 2.85 11.29
C TRP A 211 19.30 3.03 10.49
N HIS A 212 20.46 2.77 11.10
CA HIS A 212 21.73 2.85 10.38
C HIS A 212 21.83 1.79 9.28
N ASP A 213 21.38 0.57 9.57
CA ASP A 213 21.38 -0.51 8.55
C ASP A 213 20.48 -0.15 7.36
N ILE A 214 19.31 0.43 7.61
CA ILE A 214 18.38 0.89 6.56
C ILE A 214 18.99 2.05 5.74
N ILE A 215 19.66 3.00 6.41
CA ILE A 215 20.37 4.12 5.78
C ILE A 215 21.54 3.62 4.94
N ASP A 216 22.34 2.69 5.46
CA ASP A 216 23.51 2.16 4.78
C ASP A 216 23.14 1.27 3.59
N ALA A 217 21.97 0.60 3.67
CA ALA A 217 21.35 -0.09 2.54
C ALA A 217 20.70 0.86 1.51
N ASN A 218 20.74 2.18 1.76
CA ASN A 218 20.17 3.22 0.88
C ASN A 218 18.67 3.01 0.59
N LEU A 219 17.89 2.64 1.62
CA LEU A 219 16.44 2.41 1.53
C LEU A 219 15.60 3.60 2.01
N VAL A 220 16.23 4.65 2.52
CA VAL A 220 15.58 5.88 2.97
C VAL A 220 16.38 7.09 2.52
N ASN A 221 15.74 8.25 2.42
CA ASN A 221 16.39 9.48 2.02
C ASN A 221 17.19 10.12 3.18
N ASP A 222 17.98 11.13 2.87
CA ASP A 222 18.89 11.80 3.82
C ASP A 222 18.16 12.48 4.97
N SER A 223 16.87 12.76 4.88
CA SER A 223 16.12 13.37 5.99
C SER A 223 16.10 12.50 7.24
N VAL A 224 16.10 11.17 7.07
CA VAL A 224 16.18 10.20 8.17
C VAL A 224 17.54 10.33 8.87
N ARG A 225 18.64 10.32 8.11
CA ARG A 225 20.00 10.50 8.63
C ARG A 225 20.14 11.84 9.35
N ASN A 226 19.64 12.92 8.73
CA ASN A 226 19.71 14.26 9.28
C ASN A 226 18.93 14.38 10.59
N SER A 227 17.74 13.77 10.67
CA SER A 227 16.94 13.75 11.90
C SER A 227 17.65 13.02 13.05
N ILE A 228 18.28 11.86 12.77
CA ILE A 228 19.06 11.13 13.77
C ILE A 228 20.25 11.96 14.24
N ASN A 229 20.98 12.60 13.33
CA ASN A 229 22.13 13.45 13.69
C ASN A 229 21.73 14.66 14.56
N ALA A 230 20.55 15.22 14.30
CA ALA A 230 20.06 16.38 15.05
C ALA A 230 19.47 16.02 16.42
N HIS A 231 18.82 14.87 16.54
CA HIS A 231 18.00 14.56 17.72
C HIS A 231 18.36 13.24 18.42
N GLY A 232 19.20 12.38 17.81
CA GLY A 232 19.47 11.03 18.28
C GLY A 232 18.34 10.01 18.00
N PHE A 233 17.30 10.43 17.29
CA PHE A 233 16.16 9.59 16.87
C PHE A 233 15.52 10.17 15.60
N VAL A 234 14.68 9.39 14.92
CA VAL A 234 13.94 9.85 13.76
C VAL A 234 12.69 10.60 14.20
N LYS A 235 12.62 11.88 13.88
CA LYS A 235 11.47 12.75 14.17
C LYS A 235 10.60 12.87 12.92
N GLN A 236 9.31 12.59 13.05
CA GLN A 236 8.39 12.56 11.92
C GLN A 236 8.35 13.86 11.13
N ASP A 237 8.39 15.02 11.81
CA ASP A 237 8.33 16.34 11.18
C ASP A 237 9.55 16.70 10.35
N ASP A 238 10.66 15.98 10.50
CA ASP A 238 11.89 16.18 9.74
C ASP A 238 11.92 15.35 8.46
N LEU A 239 11.02 14.34 8.34
CA LEU A 239 11.01 13.45 7.19
C LEU A 239 10.54 14.18 5.95
N LEU A 240 11.38 14.17 4.93
CA LEU A 240 10.99 14.55 3.58
C LEU A 240 10.26 13.34 2.98
N THR A 241 8.98 13.46 2.90
CA THR A 241 8.13 12.54 2.20
C THR A 241 7.86 13.18 0.84
N THR A 242 8.33 12.57 -0.24
CA THR A 242 8.57 13.17 -1.56
C THR A 242 7.36 13.85 -2.20
N TRP A 243 6.20 13.56 -1.73
CA TRP A 243 4.96 14.05 -2.33
C TRP A 243 4.11 14.89 -1.38
N LEU A 244 4.59 15.08 -0.17
CA LEU A 244 4.26 16.26 0.59
C LEU A 244 4.90 17.51 -0.05
N ASP A 245 5.55 17.35 -1.19
CA ASP A 245 5.98 18.51 -1.95
C ASP A 245 4.72 19.30 -2.29
N ARG A 246 4.66 20.51 -1.74
CA ARG A 246 3.50 21.41 -1.75
C ARG A 246 2.98 21.72 -3.16
N ASP A 247 3.74 21.37 -4.18
CA ASP A 247 3.41 21.60 -5.59
C ASP A 247 2.36 20.62 -6.11
N PHE A 248 2.20 19.45 -5.50
CA PHE A 248 1.14 18.51 -5.87
C PHE A 248 -0.28 19.06 -5.59
N TYR A 249 -0.42 19.85 -4.53
CA TYR A 249 -1.68 20.53 -4.22
C TYR A 249 -1.92 21.81 -5.01
N ARG A 250 -0.88 22.42 -5.60
CA ARG A 250 -0.99 23.65 -6.39
C ARG A 250 -1.52 23.46 -7.81
N VAL A 251 -1.55 22.25 -8.32
CA VAL A 251 -2.06 21.95 -9.68
C VAL A 251 -3.60 21.85 -9.73
N LYS A 252 -4.29 22.01 -8.58
CA LYS A 252 -5.76 21.93 -8.48
C LYS A 252 -6.46 23.25 -8.13
N GLU A 253 -5.75 24.42 -8.18
CA GLU A 253 -6.42 25.72 -8.12
C GLU A 253 -6.65 26.30 -9.53
#